data_6573fea0576305df3cb92c344c58c8b6
#
_entry.id   6573fea0576305df3cb92c344c58c8b6
#
_cell.length_a   1.000
_cell.length_b   1.000
_cell.length_c   1.000
_cell.angle_alpha   90.00
_cell.angle_beta   90.00
_cell.angle_gamma   90.00
#
_symmetry.space_group_name_H-M   'P 1'
#
loop_
_entity.id
_entity.type
_entity.pdbx_description
1 polymer ?
#
loop_
_entity_poly.entity_id
_entity_poly.type
_entity_poly.pdbx_seq_one_letter_code
_entity_poly.pdbx_strand_id
1 'polypeptide(L)'
;MDICAIIATRKDSKRVKNKSIRKFGLTNLSVIKIDQALRIKKFKNIYFSSDIPELNKYALKKGLILINRPKKFLGKSTISDIAPFLAKNIKENHICFLVNTCPLLKDSTLISAMNLYKKLNFSKHDSLSTFEIIRDYLWNKKKPINYKLEKQPMSQNLSGIFKFIPALSIMSKRLIIKYKNVLGKKPYKMIIERPESFDIDTIYDFKLAELYYRKDGFK
;
A
#
# COMPACT_ATOMS: atom_id res chain seq x y z
N MET A 1 -15.20 1.53 -15.80
CA MET A 1 -14.78 2.00 -14.45
C MET A 1 -13.35 2.50 -14.56
N ASP A 2 -13.16 3.82 -14.43
CA ASP A 2 -11.86 4.45 -14.48
C ASP A 2 -11.23 4.46 -13.09
N ILE A 3 -10.05 3.84 -12.98
CA ILE A 3 -9.27 3.78 -11.76
C ILE A 3 -8.03 4.65 -11.95
N CYS A 4 -7.76 5.56 -11.03
CA CYS A 4 -6.48 6.27 -10.96
C CYS A 4 -5.57 5.67 -9.88
N ALA A 5 -4.27 5.94 -9.95
CA ALA A 5 -3.34 5.66 -8.87
C ALA A 5 -3.04 6.93 -8.07
N ILE A 6 -2.82 6.79 -6.77
CA ILE A 6 -2.20 7.80 -5.91
C ILE A 6 -1.03 7.21 -5.14
N ILE A 7 0.11 7.86 -5.22
CA ILE A 7 1.31 7.56 -4.42
C ILE A 7 1.53 8.74 -3.50
N ALA A 8 1.42 8.51 -2.19
CA ALA A 8 1.62 9.53 -1.17
C ALA A 8 2.83 9.19 -0.32
N THR A 9 3.85 10.04 -0.35
CA THR A 9 5.08 9.86 0.43
C THR A 9 5.32 11.03 1.37
N ARG A 10 6.16 10.83 2.38
CA ARG A 10 6.58 11.90 3.31
C ARG A 10 8.05 11.80 3.64
N LYS A 11 8.65 12.94 3.99
CA LYS A 11 10.04 13.04 4.39
C LYS A 11 10.31 12.35 5.72
N ASP A 12 9.47 12.65 6.72
CA ASP A 12 9.69 12.20 8.09
C ASP A 12 9.32 10.73 8.28
N SER A 13 10.34 9.89 8.28
CA SER A 13 10.24 8.46 8.62
C SER A 13 11.04 8.20 9.88
N LYS A 14 10.35 7.93 11.00
CA LYS A 14 10.99 7.78 12.33
C LYS A 14 11.82 6.51 12.47
N ARG A 15 11.31 5.36 11.98
CA ARG A 15 11.94 4.04 12.14
C ARG A 15 13.09 3.79 11.17
N VAL A 16 12.98 4.33 9.95
CA VAL A 16 14.03 4.30 8.93
C VAL A 16 14.21 5.73 8.41
N LYS A 17 15.28 6.40 8.82
CA LYS A 17 15.56 7.80 8.43
C LYS A 17 15.56 7.96 6.91
N ASN A 18 14.80 8.93 6.40
CA ASN A 18 14.66 9.25 4.98
C ASN A 18 14.18 8.05 4.11
N LYS A 19 13.36 7.15 4.65
CA LYS A 19 12.96 5.89 4.02
C LYS A 19 12.58 6.05 2.55
N SER A 20 11.76 7.05 2.22
CA SER A 20 11.21 7.25 0.87
C SER A 20 12.25 7.64 -0.19
N ILE A 21 13.34 8.29 0.22
CA ILE A 21 14.43 8.78 -0.66
C ILE A 21 15.77 8.09 -0.39
N ARG A 22 15.86 7.24 0.64
CA ARG A 22 17.06 6.46 0.93
C ARG A 22 17.39 5.55 -0.25
N LYS A 23 18.68 5.46 -0.62
CA LYS A 23 19.14 4.56 -1.70
C LYS A 23 18.64 3.13 -1.45
N PHE A 24 17.96 2.57 -2.45
CA PHE A 24 17.42 1.22 -2.49
C PHE A 24 17.64 0.67 -3.91
N GLY A 25 18.48 -0.35 -4.03
CA GLY A 25 18.99 -0.77 -5.33
C GLY A 25 19.73 0.35 -6.05
N LEU A 26 19.32 0.67 -7.26
CA LEU A 26 19.90 1.75 -8.08
C LEU A 26 19.22 3.11 -7.87
N THR A 27 18.11 3.17 -7.11
CA THR A 27 17.31 4.38 -6.92
C THR A 27 16.77 4.52 -5.50
N ASN A 28 15.48 4.71 -5.29
CA ASN A 28 14.80 4.76 -4.00
C ASN A 28 13.36 4.23 -4.09
N LEU A 29 12.73 3.98 -2.94
CA LEU A 29 11.39 3.37 -2.87
C LEU A 29 10.31 4.17 -3.60
N SER A 30 10.39 5.50 -3.56
CA SER A 30 9.38 6.36 -4.21
C SER A 30 9.49 6.32 -5.73
N VAL A 31 10.71 6.37 -6.27
CA VAL A 31 10.96 6.25 -7.71
C VAL A 31 10.51 4.88 -8.22
N ILE A 32 10.87 3.80 -7.51
CA ILE A 32 10.43 2.44 -7.85
C ILE A 32 8.90 2.38 -7.97
N LYS A 33 8.18 2.95 -7.01
CA LYS A 33 6.71 2.92 -7.02
C LYS A 33 6.09 3.80 -8.10
N ILE A 34 6.68 4.96 -8.40
CA ILE A 34 6.28 5.82 -9.52
C ILE A 34 6.46 5.07 -10.84
N ASP A 35 7.64 4.50 -11.07
CA ASP A 35 7.94 3.78 -12.31
C ASP A 35 7.07 2.52 -12.45
N GLN A 36 6.76 1.83 -11.34
CA GLN A 36 5.78 0.74 -11.33
C GLN A 36 4.40 1.22 -11.81
N ALA A 37 3.88 2.28 -11.24
CA ALA A 37 2.57 2.81 -11.62
C ALA A 37 2.51 3.20 -13.11
N LEU A 38 3.59 3.76 -13.64
CA LEU A 38 3.71 4.13 -15.06
C LEU A 38 3.73 2.90 -15.99
N ARG A 39 4.41 1.82 -15.60
CA ARG A 39 4.44 0.58 -16.40
C ARG A 39 3.07 -0.07 -16.56
N ILE A 40 2.18 0.11 -15.57
CA ILE A 40 0.86 -0.54 -15.55
C ILE A 40 -0.09 -0.05 -16.66
N LYS A 41 0.09 1.07 -17.30
CA LYS A 41 -0.69 1.58 -18.46
C LYS A 41 -2.23 1.39 -18.37
N LYS A 42 -2.79 1.01 -17.21
CA LYS A 42 -4.22 0.76 -16.95
C LYS A 42 -4.84 1.82 -16.05
N PHE A 43 -4.03 2.68 -15.45
CA PHE A 43 -4.52 3.82 -14.69
C PHE A 43 -4.94 4.93 -15.63
N LYS A 44 -6.10 5.56 -15.36
CA LYS A 44 -6.57 6.74 -16.11
C LYS A 44 -5.63 7.91 -15.92
N ASN A 45 -5.26 8.18 -14.67
CA ASN A 45 -4.26 9.16 -14.27
C ASN A 45 -3.44 8.60 -13.10
N ILE A 46 -2.24 9.14 -12.92
CA ILE A 46 -1.38 8.82 -11.77
C ILE A 46 -1.11 10.13 -11.02
N TYR A 47 -1.52 10.15 -9.77
CA TYR A 47 -1.33 11.28 -8.87
C TYR A 47 -0.16 11.02 -7.94
N PHE A 48 0.53 12.09 -7.57
CA PHE A 48 1.62 12.04 -6.61
C PHE A 48 1.46 13.15 -5.57
N SER A 49 1.74 12.85 -4.31
CA SER A 49 1.70 13.84 -3.23
C SER A 49 2.88 13.62 -2.27
N SER A 50 3.75 14.62 -2.16
CA SER A 50 4.91 14.56 -1.28
C SER A 50 5.29 15.94 -0.74
N ASP A 51 5.99 15.95 0.40
CA ASP A 51 6.69 17.09 0.98
C ASP A 51 8.19 17.11 0.62
N ILE A 52 8.59 16.28 -0.35
CA ILE A 52 9.99 16.14 -0.80
C ILE A 52 10.09 16.76 -2.21
N PRO A 53 10.72 17.95 -2.36
CA PRO A 53 10.75 18.70 -3.63
C PRO A 53 11.37 17.90 -4.80
N GLU A 54 12.40 17.12 -4.55
CA GLU A 54 13.10 16.32 -5.55
C GLU A 54 12.17 15.25 -6.16
N LEU A 55 11.34 14.61 -5.32
CA LEU A 55 10.37 13.63 -5.76
C LEU A 55 9.23 14.28 -6.55
N ASN A 56 8.80 15.49 -6.15
CA ASN A 56 7.80 16.25 -6.91
C ASN A 56 8.31 16.63 -8.31
N LYS A 57 9.57 17.09 -8.42
CA LYS A 57 10.21 17.35 -9.71
C LYS A 57 10.27 16.07 -10.58
N TYR A 58 10.67 14.95 -9.98
CA TYR A 58 10.73 13.67 -10.68
C TYR A 58 9.34 13.25 -11.19
N ALA A 59 8.32 13.31 -10.33
CA ALA A 59 6.95 12.94 -10.68
C ALA A 59 6.40 13.82 -11.82
N LEU A 60 6.60 15.15 -11.78
CA LEU A 60 6.23 16.06 -12.86
C LEU A 60 6.92 15.72 -14.17
N LYS A 61 8.24 15.50 -14.15
CA LYS A 61 9.01 15.12 -15.35
C LYS A 61 8.49 13.81 -15.96
N LYS A 62 7.91 12.93 -15.16
CA LYS A 62 7.31 11.67 -15.59
C LYS A 62 5.82 11.79 -16.00
N GLY A 63 5.25 12.98 -15.97
CA GLY A 63 3.86 13.26 -16.37
C GLY A 63 2.81 12.96 -15.31
N LEU A 64 3.18 12.79 -14.03
CA LEU A 64 2.23 12.60 -12.94
C LEU A 64 1.57 13.94 -12.55
N ILE A 65 0.33 13.84 -12.07
CA ILE A 65 -0.42 14.99 -11.54
C ILE A 65 -0.07 15.18 -10.07
N LEU A 66 0.46 16.34 -9.71
CA LEU A 66 0.78 16.65 -8.31
C LEU A 66 -0.44 17.09 -7.52
N ILE A 67 -0.55 16.59 -6.30
CA ILE A 67 -1.45 17.10 -5.27
C ILE A 67 -0.58 17.74 -4.19
N ASN A 68 -0.55 19.07 -4.17
CA ASN A 68 0.20 19.84 -3.17
C ASN A 68 -0.39 19.61 -1.77
N ARG A 69 0.48 19.24 -0.83
CA ARG A 69 0.08 18.93 0.54
C ARG A 69 0.15 20.18 1.41
N PRO A 70 -0.98 20.65 1.96
CA PRO A 70 -0.99 21.75 2.93
C PRO A 70 -0.14 21.45 4.17
N LYS A 71 0.43 22.48 4.81
CA LYS A 71 1.28 22.36 6.01
C LYS A 71 0.64 21.52 7.11
N LYS A 72 -0.67 21.62 7.33
CA LYS A 72 -1.42 20.84 8.33
C LYS A 72 -1.36 19.31 8.13
N PHE A 73 -1.01 18.84 6.93
CA PHE A 73 -0.85 17.41 6.62
C PHE A 73 0.61 16.98 6.52
N LEU A 74 1.55 17.80 6.98
CA LEU A 74 2.97 17.45 7.10
C LEU A 74 3.24 16.82 8.46
N GLY A 75 4.34 16.07 8.57
CA GLY A 75 4.81 15.49 9.82
C GLY A 75 3.92 14.37 10.37
N LYS A 76 3.11 14.64 11.41
CA LYS A 76 2.38 13.63 12.18
C LYS A 76 1.04 13.17 11.59
N SER A 77 0.65 13.61 10.40
CA SER A 77 -0.64 13.24 9.80
C SER A 77 -0.77 11.73 9.59
N THR A 78 -1.94 11.21 9.94
CA THR A 78 -2.32 9.81 9.72
C THR A 78 -2.91 9.62 8.32
N ILE A 79 -3.11 8.37 7.91
CA ILE A 79 -3.83 8.07 6.67
C ILE A 79 -5.29 8.58 6.74
N SER A 80 -5.90 8.57 7.92
CA SER A 80 -7.26 9.08 8.14
C SER A 80 -7.39 10.59 7.94
N ASP A 81 -6.30 11.32 8.16
CA ASP A 81 -6.25 12.76 7.92
C ASP A 81 -6.06 13.07 6.43
N ILE A 82 -5.14 12.36 5.80
CA ILE A 82 -4.69 12.71 4.45
C ILE A 82 -5.52 12.06 3.34
N ALA A 83 -6.05 10.86 3.52
CA ALA A 83 -6.77 10.16 2.46
C ALA A 83 -8.01 10.91 1.98
N PRO A 84 -8.87 11.51 2.84
CA PRO A 84 -9.99 12.33 2.38
C PRO A 84 -9.55 13.58 1.62
N PHE A 85 -8.45 14.22 2.04
CA PHE A 85 -7.89 15.37 1.34
C PHE A 85 -7.41 14.98 -0.06
N LEU A 86 -6.63 13.91 -0.19
CA LEU A 86 -6.16 13.42 -1.48
C LEU A 86 -7.35 13.06 -2.38
N ALA A 87 -8.32 12.32 -1.85
CA ALA A 87 -9.50 11.89 -2.59
C ALA A 87 -10.32 13.09 -3.14
N LYS A 88 -10.46 14.17 -2.37
CA LYS A 88 -11.15 15.40 -2.83
C LYS A 88 -10.44 16.10 -3.99
N ASN A 89 -9.12 15.93 -4.13
CA ASN A 89 -8.30 16.54 -5.18
C ASN A 89 -8.05 15.61 -6.38
N ILE A 90 -8.68 14.45 -6.43
CA ILE A 90 -8.62 13.47 -7.53
C ILE A 90 -9.91 13.57 -8.35
N LYS A 91 -9.80 13.52 -9.68
CA LYS A 91 -10.96 13.61 -10.58
C LYS A 91 -11.77 12.30 -10.61
N GLU A 92 -11.09 11.18 -10.67
CA GLU A 92 -11.68 9.85 -10.84
C GLU A 92 -12.50 9.41 -9.62
N ASN A 93 -13.49 8.53 -9.87
CA ASN A 93 -14.36 8.01 -8.83
C ASN A 93 -13.78 6.79 -8.09
N HIS A 94 -12.77 6.12 -8.66
CA HIS A 94 -12.12 4.96 -8.05
C HIS A 94 -10.62 5.22 -7.95
N ILE A 95 -10.08 5.03 -6.74
CA ILE A 95 -8.71 5.40 -6.40
C ILE A 95 -7.97 4.15 -5.90
N CYS A 96 -6.82 3.87 -6.52
CA CYS A 96 -5.85 2.89 -6.06
C CYS A 96 -4.74 3.60 -5.29
N PHE A 97 -4.69 3.38 -3.99
CA PHE A 97 -3.56 3.80 -3.15
C PHE A 97 -2.41 2.80 -3.33
N LEU A 98 -1.26 3.29 -3.76
CA LEU A 98 -0.02 2.52 -3.88
C LEU A 98 0.99 3.01 -2.85
N VAL A 99 1.46 2.10 -2.01
CA VAL A 99 2.37 2.46 -0.93
C VAL A 99 3.81 2.09 -1.31
N ASN A 100 4.72 3.04 -1.20
CA ASN A 100 6.10 2.88 -1.60
C ASN A 100 6.93 1.99 -0.66
N THR A 101 6.45 1.74 0.57
CA THR A 101 7.12 0.85 1.52
C THR A 101 6.94 -0.64 1.22
N CYS A 102 6.12 -0.99 0.23
CA CYS A 102 5.97 -2.34 -0.30
C CYS A 102 6.59 -2.42 -1.72
N PRO A 103 7.92 -2.37 -1.86
CA PRO A 103 8.59 -2.28 -3.16
C PRO A 103 8.52 -3.57 -3.97
N LEU A 104 8.25 -4.71 -3.32
CA LEU A 104 8.28 -6.04 -3.93
C LEU A 104 6.91 -6.50 -4.49
N LEU A 105 5.89 -5.63 -4.46
CA LEU A 105 4.61 -5.91 -5.11
C LEU A 105 4.81 -6.04 -6.62
N LYS A 106 4.38 -7.16 -7.22
CA LYS A 106 4.53 -7.42 -8.66
C LYS A 106 3.54 -6.63 -9.50
N ASP A 107 3.93 -6.30 -10.72
CA ASP A 107 3.07 -5.65 -11.71
C ASP A 107 1.85 -6.53 -12.05
N SER A 108 2.03 -7.85 -12.15
CA SER A 108 0.95 -8.82 -12.38
C SER A 108 -0.10 -8.83 -11.27
N THR A 109 0.34 -8.74 -10.01
CA THR A 109 -0.55 -8.66 -8.84
C THR A 109 -1.37 -7.38 -8.86
N LEU A 110 -0.74 -6.25 -9.19
CA LEU A 110 -1.43 -4.97 -9.32
C LEU A 110 -2.48 -4.98 -10.44
N ILE A 111 -2.14 -5.55 -11.60
CA ILE A 111 -3.07 -5.72 -12.73
C ILE A 111 -4.24 -6.63 -12.32
N SER A 112 -3.96 -7.74 -11.65
CA SER A 112 -4.97 -8.68 -11.16
C SER A 112 -5.92 -8.03 -10.16
N ALA A 113 -5.39 -7.21 -9.23
CA ALA A 113 -6.19 -6.44 -8.28
C ALA A 113 -7.16 -5.47 -8.98
N MET A 114 -6.69 -4.75 -10.01
CA MET A 114 -7.55 -3.83 -10.77
C MET A 114 -8.67 -4.58 -11.52
N ASN A 115 -8.34 -5.71 -12.15
CA ASN A 115 -9.31 -6.53 -12.86
C ASN A 115 -10.36 -7.12 -11.90
N LEU A 116 -9.91 -7.62 -10.75
CA LEU A 116 -10.76 -8.18 -9.71
C LEU A 116 -11.67 -7.11 -9.12
N TYR A 117 -11.14 -5.92 -8.80
CA TYR A 117 -11.93 -4.80 -8.28
C TYR A 117 -13.08 -4.41 -9.22
N LYS A 118 -12.84 -4.38 -10.54
CA LYS A 118 -13.87 -4.08 -11.54
C LYS A 118 -15.03 -5.10 -11.55
N LYS A 119 -14.76 -6.33 -11.12
CA LYS A 119 -15.71 -7.46 -11.07
C LYS A 119 -16.33 -7.68 -9.69
N LEU A 120 -15.97 -6.87 -8.68
CA LEU A 120 -16.48 -7.05 -7.33
C LEU A 120 -18.01 -6.91 -7.25
N ASN A 121 -18.61 -7.74 -6.42
CA ASN A 121 -19.98 -7.52 -5.96
C ASN A 121 -19.99 -6.44 -4.87
N PHE A 122 -20.31 -5.21 -5.24
CA PHE A 122 -20.30 -4.05 -4.34
C PHE A 122 -21.42 -4.07 -3.26
N SER A 123 -22.34 -5.03 -3.30
CA SER A 123 -23.27 -5.26 -2.18
C SER A 123 -22.58 -6.02 -1.04
N LYS A 124 -21.57 -6.85 -1.35
CA LYS A 124 -20.80 -7.64 -0.38
C LYS A 124 -19.50 -6.96 0.06
N HIS A 125 -18.84 -6.25 -0.86
CA HIS A 125 -17.55 -5.62 -0.63
C HIS A 125 -17.59 -4.15 -1.02
N ASP A 126 -16.91 -3.29 -0.29
CA ASP A 126 -16.85 -1.84 -0.55
C ASP A 126 -15.46 -1.36 -1.02
N SER A 127 -14.48 -2.26 -1.00
CA SER A 127 -13.09 -2.01 -1.38
C SER A 127 -12.38 -3.33 -1.71
N LEU A 128 -11.18 -3.25 -2.24
CA LEU A 128 -10.22 -4.34 -2.36
C LEU A 128 -8.90 -3.89 -1.73
N SER A 129 -8.32 -4.73 -0.90
CA SER A 129 -7.00 -4.46 -0.30
C SER A 129 -6.19 -5.74 -0.17
N THR A 130 -4.87 -5.59 -0.10
CA THR A 130 -3.94 -6.71 0.03
C THR A 130 -3.78 -7.15 1.48
N PHE A 131 -3.75 -8.47 1.66
CA PHE A 131 -3.60 -9.12 2.96
C PHE A 131 -2.61 -10.28 2.85
N GLU A 132 -1.98 -10.61 3.97
CA GLU A 132 -1.19 -11.83 4.18
C GLU A 132 -1.93 -12.71 5.20
N ILE A 133 -1.89 -14.03 5.03
CA ILE A 133 -2.40 -14.95 6.04
C ILE A 133 -1.25 -15.37 6.95
N ILE A 134 -1.33 -14.99 8.23
CA ILE A 134 -0.37 -15.37 9.25
C ILE A 134 -0.84 -16.65 9.93
N ARG A 135 0.04 -17.64 10.03
CA ARG A 135 -0.16 -18.91 10.74
C ARG A 135 0.87 -19.09 11.87
N ASP A 136 1.01 -18.03 12.68
CA ASP A 136 1.84 -18.04 13.88
C ASP A 136 0.97 -18.20 15.13
N TYR A 137 1.56 -18.65 16.26
CA TYR A 137 0.89 -18.69 17.55
C TYR A 137 0.73 -17.26 18.09
N LEU A 138 -0.42 -16.68 17.87
CA LEU A 138 -0.67 -15.28 18.19
C LEU A 138 -1.39 -15.13 19.54
N TRP A 139 -0.94 -14.16 20.33
CA TRP A 139 -1.50 -13.83 21.63
C TRP A 139 -1.94 -12.37 21.69
N ASN A 140 -3.04 -12.11 22.39
CA ASN A 140 -3.27 -10.79 22.97
C ASN A 140 -2.63 -10.76 24.38
N LYS A 141 -2.82 -9.67 25.13
CA LYS A 141 -2.23 -9.55 26.49
C LYS A 141 -2.64 -10.64 27.49
N LYS A 142 -3.72 -11.39 27.22
CA LYS A 142 -4.31 -12.33 28.18
C LYS A 142 -4.34 -13.77 27.71
N LYS A 143 -4.54 -14.03 26.41
CA LYS A 143 -4.78 -15.38 25.88
C LYS A 143 -4.41 -15.49 24.41
N PRO A 144 -4.22 -16.69 23.87
CA PRO A 144 -4.08 -16.92 22.45
C PRO A 144 -5.35 -16.45 21.70
N ILE A 145 -5.20 -16.01 20.45
CA ILE A 145 -6.29 -15.51 19.63
C ILE A 145 -6.68 -16.43 18.47
N ASN A 146 -5.82 -17.38 18.11
CA ASN A 146 -6.06 -18.25 16.97
C ASN A 146 -5.92 -19.75 17.28
N TYR A 147 -5.83 -20.13 18.59
CA TYR A 147 -5.86 -21.52 19.04
C TYR A 147 -6.36 -21.60 20.48
N LYS A 148 -6.61 -22.82 20.96
CA LYS A 148 -6.97 -23.13 22.37
C LYS A 148 -5.77 -23.67 23.11
N LEU A 149 -5.53 -23.23 24.35
CA LEU A 149 -4.40 -23.68 25.17
C LEU A 149 -4.44 -25.21 25.44
N GLU A 150 -5.65 -25.70 25.70
CA GLU A 150 -5.88 -27.09 26.03
C GLU A 150 -5.65 -28.06 24.85
N LYS A 151 -5.64 -27.50 23.64
CA LYS A 151 -5.43 -28.24 22.39
C LYS A 151 -4.63 -27.38 21.41
N GLN A 152 -3.32 -27.26 21.73
CA GLN A 152 -2.40 -26.51 20.85
C GLN A 152 -2.14 -27.30 19.57
N PRO A 153 -2.54 -26.81 18.39
CA PRO A 153 -2.31 -27.50 17.12
C PRO A 153 -0.86 -27.34 16.67
N MET A 154 -0.41 -28.14 15.72
CA MET A 154 0.81 -27.87 14.98
C MET A 154 0.68 -26.57 14.18
N SER A 155 1.78 -25.85 13.92
CA SER A 155 1.77 -24.53 13.27
C SER A 155 1.04 -24.52 11.90
N GLN A 156 1.21 -25.58 11.10
CA GLN A 156 0.51 -25.72 9.81
C GLN A 156 -1.01 -25.85 9.94
N ASN A 157 -1.52 -26.26 11.09
CA ASN A 157 -2.94 -26.45 11.39
C ASN A 157 -3.56 -25.25 12.12
N LEU A 158 -2.80 -24.19 12.35
CA LEU A 158 -3.31 -22.96 12.95
C LEU A 158 -4.33 -22.27 12.07
N SER A 159 -5.38 -21.76 12.69
CA SER A 159 -6.31 -20.84 12.01
C SER A 159 -5.56 -19.60 11.54
N GLY A 160 -5.58 -19.35 10.25
CA GLY A 160 -4.92 -18.19 9.66
C GLY A 160 -5.60 -16.88 10.08
N ILE A 161 -4.79 -15.91 10.46
CA ILE A 161 -5.25 -14.55 10.74
C ILE A 161 -4.85 -13.64 9.59
N PHE A 162 -5.78 -12.80 9.13
CA PHE A 162 -5.53 -11.84 8.07
C PHE A 162 -4.76 -10.63 8.61
N LYS A 163 -3.54 -10.44 8.14
CA LYS A 163 -2.75 -9.23 8.33
C LYS A 163 -2.95 -8.30 7.14
N PHE A 164 -3.41 -7.08 7.38
CA PHE A 164 -3.47 -6.06 6.34
C PHE A 164 -2.06 -5.68 5.89
N ILE A 165 -1.82 -5.75 4.59
CA ILE A 165 -0.58 -5.30 3.93
C ILE A 165 -0.92 -4.07 3.09
N PRO A 166 -0.35 -2.89 3.37
CA PRO A 166 -0.75 -1.66 2.71
C PRO A 166 -0.20 -1.52 1.28
N ALA A 167 0.22 -2.61 0.63
CA ALA A 167 0.85 -2.57 -0.68
C ALA A 167 -0.04 -1.88 -1.73
N LEU A 168 -1.34 -2.23 -1.74
CA LEU A 168 -2.37 -1.53 -2.49
C LEU A 168 -3.74 -1.59 -1.80
N SER A 169 -4.55 -0.56 -2.05
CA SER A 169 -5.98 -0.55 -1.70
C SER A 169 -6.75 0.19 -2.77
N ILE A 170 -7.85 -0.40 -3.27
CA ILE A 170 -8.72 0.22 -4.29
C ILE A 170 -10.10 0.45 -3.69
N MET A 171 -10.57 1.69 -3.77
CA MET A 171 -11.85 2.09 -3.16
C MET A 171 -12.47 3.27 -3.90
N SER A 172 -13.79 3.44 -3.80
CA SER A 172 -14.44 4.62 -4.36
C SER A 172 -14.11 5.88 -3.56
N LYS A 173 -13.90 6.99 -4.28
CA LYS A 173 -13.64 8.32 -3.69
C LYS A 173 -14.66 8.69 -2.62
N ARG A 174 -15.95 8.47 -2.88
CA ARG A 174 -17.04 8.74 -1.94
C ARG A 174 -16.84 8.02 -0.60
N LEU A 175 -16.45 6.76 -0.63
CA LEU A 175 -16.28 5.97 0.59
C LEU A 175 -14.99 6.33 1.33
N ILE A 176 -13.90 6.67 0.63
CA ILE A 176 -12.67 7.18 1.24
C ILE A 176 -12.96 8.44 2.07
N ILE A 177 -13.72 9.38 1.48
CA ILE A 177 -14.11 10.61 2.17
C ILE A 177 -15.02 10.32 3.36
N LYS A 178 -16.03 9.42 3.18
CA LYS A 178 -16.99 9.07 4.21
C LYS A 178 -16.34 8.35 5.40
N TYR A 179 -15.49 7.37 5.13
CA TYR A 179 -14.91 6.52 6.18
C TYR A 179 -13.56 7.01 6.70
N LYS A 180 -12.96 8.02 6.06
CA LYS A 180 -11.64 8.56 6.39
C LYS A 180 -10.55 7.47 6.45
N ASN A 181 -10.65 6.47 5.60
CA ASN A 181 -9.66 5.39 5.46
C ASN A 181 -9.60 4.89 4.01
N VAL A 182 -8.63 4.03 3.72
CA VAL A 182 -8.42 3.44 2.39
C VAL A 182 -8.77 1.95 2.34
N LEU A 183 -9.12 1.37 3.48
CA LEU A 183 -9.42 -0.06 3.62
C LEU A 183 -10.90 -0.39 3.40
N GLY A 184 -11.80 0.54 3.73
CA GLY A 184 -13.25 0.31 3.72
C GLY A 184 -13.76 -0.32 5.03
N LYS A 185 -15.01 -0.75 5.01
CA LYS A 185 -15.65 -1.50 6.11
C LYS A 185 -15.80 -2.99 5.77
N LYS A 186 -15.90 -3.33 4.48
CA LYS A 186 -16.08 -4.69 3.98
C LYS A 186 -15.08 -4.97 2.83
N PRO A 187 -13.76 -4.93 3.09
CA PRO A 187 -12.77 -5.11 2.03
C PRO A 187 -12.81 -6.53 1.47
N TYR A 188 -12.71 -6.65 0.16
CA TYR A 188 -12.26 -7.89 -0.44
C TYR A 188 -10.79 -8.08 -0.10
N LYS A 189 -10.46 -9.18 0.59
CA LYS A 189 -9.11 -9.50 1.03
C LYS A 189 -8.36 -10.24 -0.07
N MET A 190 -7.61 -9.51 -0.89
CA MET A 190 -6.72 -10.13 -1.86
C MET A 190 -5.47 -10.63 -1.15
N ILE A 191 -5.27 -11.94 -1.17
CA ILE A 191 -4.11 -12.54 -0.51
C ILE A 191 -2.88 -12.36 -1.38
N ILE A 192 -1.82 -11.87 -0.77
CA ILE A 192 -0.47 -11.82 -1.33
C ILE A 192 0.49 -12.49 -0.35
N GLU A 193 1.50 -13.16 -0.91
CA GLU A 193 2.49 -13.90 -0.15
C GLU A 193 3.86 -13.21 -0.19
N ARG A 194 4.80 -13.67 0.62
CA ARG A 194 6.19 -13.23 0.53
C ARG A 194 6.79 -13.64 -0.83
N PRO A 195 7.63 -12.78 -1.45
CA PRO A 195 8.11 -11.52 -0.91
C PRO A 195 7.19 -10.31 -1.16
N GLU A 196 6.08 -10.42 -1.90
CA GLU A 196 5.21 -9.29 -2.25
C GLU A 196 4.56 -8.61 -1.04
N SER A 197 4.29 -9.38 0.03
CA SER A 197 3.71 -8.88 1.28
C SER A 197 4.70 -8.12 2.18
N PHE A 198 5.94 -7.91 1.72
CA PHE A 198 6.95 -7.20 2.48
C PHE A 198 6.62 -5.71 2.61
N ASP A 199 6.34 -5.25 3.83
CA ASP A 199 6.23 -3.83 4.19
C ASP A 199 7.45 -3.40 5.00
N ILE A 200 8.15 -2.39 4.54
CA ILE A 200 9.38 -1.90 5.17
C ILE A 200 9.03 -1.01 6.35
N ASP A 201 9.23 -1.50 7.56
CA ASP A 201 9.01 -0.78 8.80
C ASP A 201 10.29 -0.51 9.58
N THR A 202 11.25 -1.39 9.52
CA THR A 202 12.54 -1.33 10.22
C THR A 202 13.70 -1.27 9.23
N ILE A 203 14.91 -1.01 9.75
CA ILE A 203 16.13 -1.06 8.93
C ILE A 203 16.44 -2.50 8.46
N TYR A 204 16.03 -3.50 9.23
CA TYR A 204 16.18 -4.90 8.84
C TYR A 204 15.26 -5.24 7.67
N ASP A 205 13.99 -4.80 7.72
CA ASP A 205 13.06 -4.96 6.60
C ASP A 205 13.62 -4.29 5.34
N PHE A 206 14.20 -3.08 5.50
CA PHE A 206 14.79 -2.34 4.39
C PHE A 206 15.89 -3.12 3.71
N LYS A 207 16.86 -3.64 4.48
CA LYS A 207 17.99 -4.43 3.97
C LYS A 207 17.51 -5.72 3.30
N LEU A 208 16.58 -6.42 3.93
CA LEU A 208 16.06 -7.68 3.42
C LEU A 208 15.24 -7.48 2.14
N ALA A 209 14.37 -6.47 2.10
CA ALA A 209 13.62 -6.12 0.89
C ALA A 209 14.57 -5.69 -0.25
N GLU A 210 15.65 -4.93 0.05
CA GLU A 210 16.65 -4.55 -0.96
C GLU A 210 17.37 -5.76 -1.55
N LEU A 211 17.71 -6.77 -0.71
CA LEU A 211 18.32 -8.01 -1.16
C LEU A 211 17.42 -8.77 -2.16
N TYR A 212 16.13 -8.94 -1.81
CA TYR A 212 15.16 -9.54 -2.72
C TYR A 212 15.01 -8.75 -4.01
N TYR A 213 14.90 -7.43 -3.90
CA TYR A 213 14.77 -6.55 -5.07
C TYR A 213 15.93 -6.67 -6.05
N ARG A 214 17.16 -6.79 -5.54
CA ARG A 214 18.37 -6.96 -6.37
C ARG A 214 18.46 -8.34 -7.00
N LYS A 215 18.09 -9.40 -6.25
CA LYS A 215 18.18 -10.79 -6.72
C LYS A 215 17.17 -11.09 -7.82
N ASP A 216 15.95 -10.69 -7.65
CA ASP A 216 14.83 -11.12 -8.51
C ASP A 216 14.52 -10.12 -9.63
N GLY A 217 15.23 -8.98 -9.68
CA GLY A 217 15.02 -7.95 -10.71
C GLY A 217 13.57 -7.50 -10.80
N PHE A 218 12.92 -7.28 -9.64
CA PHE A 218 11.49 -6.93 -9.57
C PHE A 218 11.12 -5.81 -10.55
N LYS A 219 10.54 -6.22 -11.67
CA LYS A 219 9.90 -5.38 -12.68
C LYS A 219 8.41 -5.68 -12.74
#